data_bf7ff6d9abf5130c01706e13f6268e62
#
_entry.id   bf7ff6d9abf5130c01706e13f6268e62
#
_cell.length_a   1.000
_cell.length_b   1.000
_cell.length_c   1.000
_cell.angle_alpha   90.00
_cell.angle_beta   90.00
_cell.angle_gamma   90.00
#
_symmetry.space_group_name_H-M   'P 1'
#
loop_
_entity.id
_entity.type
_entity.pdbx_description
1 polymer ?
#
loop_
_entity_poly.entity_id
_entity_poly.type
_entity_poly.pdbx_seq_one_letter_code
_entity_poly.pdbx_strand_id
1 'polypeptide(L)'
;MTTPNSQDKNATDLKGKKGLRRLINATGYSMKGLSAAYRNEAAFREEVLLACVLIPCALLLGLPAVETVLLIGSVLLLMLVEILNSAIEAVVDRIGPELHPLSGRAKDLGSAAVFIAMIILGVTWLLIAAPALLSLIHI
;
A
#
# COMPACT_ATOMS: atom_id res chain seq x y z
N MET A 1 -23.23 50.71 -6.74
CA MET A 1 -22.79 49.51 -7.47
C MET A 1 -21.28 49.34 -7.25
N THR A 2 -20.90 48.54 -6.30
CA THR A 2 -19.50 48.23 -6.04
C THR A 2 -19.07 47.12 -7.02
N THR A 3 -18.15 47.45 -7.91
CA THR A 3 -17.52 46.49 -8.81
C THR A 3 -16.85 45.39 -8.02
N PRO A 4 -17.05 44.10 -8.36
CA PRO A 4 -16.36 43.00 -7.68
C PRO A 4 -14.86 43.20 -7.79
N ASN A 5 -14.20 43.25 -6.65
CA ASN A 5 -12.76 43.46 -6.55
C ASN A 5 -12.03 42.30 -7.26
N SER A 6 -11.16 42.62 -8.22
CA SER A 6 -10.36 41.65 -8.96
C SER A 6 -9.48 40.75 -8.08
N GLN A 7 -9.32 41.11 -6.80
CA GLN A 7 -8.59 40.31 -5.81
C GLN A 7 -9.35 39.05 -5.37
N ASP A 8 -10.72 39.07 -5.39
CA ASP A 8 -11.52 37.91 -4.96
C ASP A 8 -11.49 36.77 -6.00
N LYS A 9 -11.41 37.08 -7.28
CA LYS A 9 -11.26 36.08 -8.35
C LYS A 9 -9.89 35.38 -8.30
N ASN A 10 -8.84 36.11 -7.97
CA ASN A 10 -7.50 35.54 -7.86
C ASN A 10 -7.32 34.61 -6.65
N ALA A 11 -8.03 34.88 -5.54
CA ALA A 11 -7.95 34.04 -4.35
C ALA A 11 -8.62 32.68 -4.53
N THR A 12 -9.74 32.61 -5.29
CA THR A 12 -10.45 31.36 -5.59
C THR A 12 -9.68 30.50 -6.61
N ASP A 13 -9.07 31.12 -7.62
CA ASP A 13 -8.21 30.44 -8.59
C ASP A 13 -6.94 29.90 -7.94
N LEU A 14 -6.34 30.65 -7.02
CA LEU A 14 -5.19 30.23 -6.25
C LEU A 14 -5.51 29.04 -5.32
N LYS A 15 -6.71 28.97 -4.73
CA LYS A 15 -7.15 27.84 -3.93
C LYS A 15 -7.31 26.56 -4.76
N GLY A 16 -7.87 26.65 -5.95
CA GLY A 16 -8.00 25.54 -6.89
C GLY A 16 -6.65 25.04 -7.40
N LYS A 17 -5.74 25.95 -7.76
CA LYS A 17 -4.37 25.61 -8.15
C LYS A 17 -3.57 25.01 -7.01
N LYS A 18 -3.72 25.48 -5.77
CA LYS A 18 -3.12 24.88 -4.57
C LYS A 18 -3.63 23.48 -4.31
N GLY A 19 -4.93 23.20 -4.50
CA GLY A 19 -5.51 21.87 -4.35
C GLY A 19 -4.97 20.89 -5.37
N LEU A 20 -4.91 21.26 -6.65
CA LEU A 20 -4.34 20.42 -7.72
C LEU A 20 -2.83 20.22 -7.53
N ARG A 21 -2.10 21.27 -7.18
CA ARG A 21 -0.66 21.19 -6.89
C ARG A 21 -0.39 20.26 -5.70
N ARG A 22 -1.21 20.30 -4.65
CA ARG A 22 -1.11 19.37 -3.52
C ARG A 22 -1.29 17.93 -3.95
N LEU A 23 -2.26 17.64 -4.83
CA LEU A 23 -2.50 16.30 -5.36
C LEU A 23 -1.33 15.81 -6.21
N ILE A 24 -0.79 16.65 -7.08
CA ILE A 24 0.40 16.33 -7.90
C ILE A 24 1.61 16.09 -7.02
N ASN A 25 1.83 16.93 -6.01
CA ASN A 25 2.94 16.76 -5.06
C ASN A 25 2.78 15.50 -4.24
N ALA A 26 1.57 15.19 -3.77
CA ALA A 26 1.28 13.96 -3.03
C ALA A 26 1.56 12.71 -3.88
N THR A 27 1.19 12.74 -5.16
CA THR A 27 1.52 11.67 -6.10
C THR A 27 3.03 11.51 -6.27
N GLY A 28 3.76 12.61 -6.40
CA GLY A 28 5.22 12.61 -6.47
C GLY A 28 5.87 12.02 -5.21
N TYR A 29 5.38 12.38 -4.03
CA TYR A 29 5.86 11.81 -2.77
C TYR A 29 5.54 10.31 -2.65
N SER A 30 4.38 9.89 -3.12
CA SER A 30 4.01 8.48 -3.15
C SER A 30 4.94 7.67 -4.05
N MET A 31 5.28 8.18 -5.21
CA MET A 31 6.24 7.53 -6.11
C MET A 31 7.64 7.44 -5.49
N LYS A 32 8.09 8.50 -4.80
CA LYS A 32 9.35 8.49 -4.04
C LYS A 32 9.33 7.45 -2.92
N GLY A 33 8.23 7.35 -2.19
CA GLY A 33 8.04 6.37 -1.13
C GLY A 33 8.10 4.93 -1.64
N LEU A 34 7.39 4.62 -2.72
CA LEU A 34 7.42 3.31 -3.36
C LEU A 34 8.82 2.97 -3.88
N SER A 35 9.51 3.93 -4.49
CA SER A 35 10.88 3.75 -4.95
C SER A 35 11.84 3.50 -3.79
N ALA A 36 11.69 4.22 -2.69
CA ALA A 36 12.51 4.02 -1.48
C ALA A 36 12.28 2.63 -0.87
N ALA A 37 11.03 2.19 -0.76
CA ALA A 37 10.68 0.86 -0.28
C ALA A 37 11.32 -0.23 -1.17
N TYR A 38 11.20 -0.10 -2.48
CA TYR A 38 11.79 -1.05 -3.42
C TYR A 38 13.33 -1.12 -3.32
N ARG A 39 13.99 0.03 -3.15
CA ARG A 39 15.46 0.10 -3.07
C ARG A 39 16.01 -0.41 -1.75
N ASN A 40 15.32 -0.15 -0.64
CA ASN A 40 15.86 -0.36 0.70
C ASN A 40 15.31 -1.61 1.40
N GLU A 41 14.14 -2.11 0.97
CA GLU A 41 13.44 -3.19 1.66
C GLU A 41 13.40 -4.46 0.81
N ALA A 42 14.11 -5.50 1.23
CA ALA A 42 14.12 -6.78 0.53
C ALA A 42 12.73 -7.43 0.53
N ALA A 43 12.03 -7.40 1.65
CA ALA A 43 10.67 -7.92 1.77
C ALA A 43 9.71 -7.26 0.79
N PHE A 44 9.78 -5.94 0.64
CA PHE A 44 8.95 -5.22 -0.32
C PHE A 44 9.22 -5.64 -1.78
N ARG A 45 10.50 -5.86 -2.14
CA ARG A 45 10.84 -6.37 -3.48
C ARG A 45 10.25 -7.76 -3.74
N GLU A 46 10.30 -8.64 -2.75
CA GLU A 46 9.70 -9.98 -2.84
C GLU A 46 8.18 -9.89 -2.99
N GLU A 47 7.54 -8.98 -2.28
CA GLU A 47 6.10 -8.73 -2.38
C GLU A 47 5.69 -8.13 -3.73
N VAL A 48 6.51 -7.25 -4.31
CA VAL A 48 6.28 -6.74 -5.67
C VAL A 48 6.32 -7.88 -6.68
N LEU A 49 7.28 -8.79 -6.56
CA LEU A 49 7.36 -9.97 -7.41
C LEU A 49 6.13 -10.87 -7.23
N LEU A 50 5.73 -11.10 -5.98
CA LEU A 50 4.51 -11.86 -5.66
C LEU A 50 3.26 -11.20 -6.28
N ALA A 51 3.13 -9.89 -6.18
CA ALA A 51 2.04 -9.12 -6.78
C ALA A 51 2.01 -9.24 -8.31
N CYS A 52 3.18 -9.22 -8.96
CA CYS A 52 3.30 -9.39 -10.41
C CYS A 52 2.84 -10.78 -10.88
N VAL A 53 2.85 -11.79 -10.03
CA VAL A 53 2.34 -13.13 -10.30
C VAL A 53 0.86 -13.26 -9.90
N LEU A 54 0.52 -12.87 -8.67
CA LEU A 54 -0.80 -13.11 -8.10
C LEU A 54 -1.88 -12.20 -8.68
N ILE A 55 -1.61 -10.95 -8.97
CA ILE A 55 -2.61 -10.02 -9.51
C ILE A 55 -3.06 -10.45 -10.92
N PRO A 56 -2.16 -10.73 -11.87
CA PRO A 56 -2.58 -11.32 -13.16
C PRO A 56 -3.32 -12.64 -12.99
N CYS A 57 -2.90 -13.51 -12.09
CA CYS A 57 -3.58 -14.77 -11.80
C CYS A 57 -5.03 -14.53 -11.34
N ALA A 58 -5.25 -13.58 -10.41
CA ALA A 58 -6.58 -13.21 -9.94
C ALA A 58 -7.49 -12.74 -11.07
N LEU A 59 -6.94 -11.95 -11.99
CA LEU A 59 -7.69 -11.43 -13.14
C LEU A 59 -8.04 -12.53 -14.15
N LEU A 60 -7.16 -13.50 -14.35
CA LEU A 60 -7.34 -14.58 -15.32
C LEU A 60 -8.24 -15.71 -14.82
N LEU A 61 -8.51 -15.81 -13.53
CA LEU A 61 -9.39 -16.83 -12.96
C LEU A 61 -10.85 -16.67 -13.37
N GLY A 62 -11.26 -15.50 -13.85
CA GLY A 62 -12.63 -15.26 -14.30
C GLY A 62 -13.68 -15.32 -13.17
N LEU A 63 -13.29 -15.01 -11.96
CA LEU A 63 -14.15 -15.03 -10.78
C LEU A 63 -15.06 -13.78 -10.72
N PRO A 64 -16.16 -13.84 -9.94
CA PRO A 64 -16.97 -12.64 -9.67
C PRO A 64 -16.13 -11.48 -9.15
N ALA A 65 -16.58 -10.26 -9.44
CA ALA A 65 -15.82 -9.04 -9.12
C ALA A 65 -15.42 -8.94 -7.65
N VAL A 66 -16.31 -9.31 -6.73
CA VAL A 66 -16.03 -9.27 -5.27
C VAL A 66 -14.87 -10.18 -4.91
N GLU A 67 -14.85 -11.40 -5.41
CA GLU A 67 -13.78 -12.36 -5.16
C GLU A 67 -12.45 -11.90 -5.75
N THR A 68 -12.47 -11.36 -6.96
CA THR A 68 -11.29 -10.79 -7.61
C THR A 68 -10.73 -9.61 -6.81
N VAL A 69 -11.58 -8.72 -6.33
CA VAL A 69 -11.17 -7.58 -5.48
C VAL A 69 -10.57 -8.05 -4.17
N LEU A 70 -11.13 -9.09 -3.55
CA LEU A 70 -10.57 -9.66 -2.32
C LEU A 70 -9.18 -10.26 -2.56
N LEU A 71 -8.98 -10.99 -3.65
CA LEU A 71 -7.68 -11.55 -4.01
C LEU A 71 -6.63 -10.47 -4.23
N ILE A 72 -6.92 -9.48 -5.05
CA ILE A 72 -6.02 -8.36 -5.33
C ILE A 72 -5.81 -7.52 -4.08
N GLY A 73 -6.89 -7.23 -3.37
CA GLY A 73 -6.86 -6.42 -2.15
C GLY A 73 -5.98 -7.01 -1.05
N SER A 74 -5.97 -8.33 -0.89
CA SER A 74 -5.12 -9.01 0.09
C SER A 74 -3.62 -8.85 -0.23
N VAL A 75 -3.25 -8.88 -1.50
CA VAL A 75 -1.86 -8.64 -1.95
C VAL A 75 -1.46 -7.18 -1.69
N LEU A 76 -2.30 -6.23 -2.09
CA LEU A 76 -2.04 -4.80 -1.88
C LEU A 76 -2.02 -4.44 -0.40
N LEU A 77 -2.85 -5.09 0.42
CA LEU A 77 -2.85 -4.90 1.87
C LEU A 77 -1.52 -5.31 2.49
N LEU A 78 -0.97 -6.44 2.08
CA LEU A 78 0.34 -6.89 2.55
C LEU A 78 1.42 -5.86 2.22
N MET A 79 1.45 -5.37 0.98
CA MET A 79 2.40 -4.34 0.54
C MET A 79 2.22 -3.03 1.31
N LEU A 80 0.97 -2.62 1.56
CA LEU A 80 0.65 -1.43 2.35
C LEU A 80 1.20 -1.55 3.77
N VAL A 81 0.96 -2.67 4.43
CA VAL A 81 1.41 -2.91 5.80
C VAL A 81 2.93 -2.97 5.87
N GLU A 82 3.60 -3.56 4.87
CA GLU A 82 5.06 -3.58 4.79
C GLU A 82 5.65 -2.17 4.69
N ILE A 83 5.06 -1.30 3.86
CA ILE A 83 5.47 0.11 3.75
C ILE A 83 5.34 0.82 5.11
N LEU A 84 4.22 0.60 5.82
CA LEU A 84 4.02 1.20 7.14
C LEU A 84 5.01 0.65 8.17
N ASN A 85 5.29 -0.64 8.14
CA ASN A 85 6.31 -1.24 8.99
C ASN A 85 7.69 -0.63 8.73
N SER A 86 8.08 -0.50 7.47
CA SER A 86 9.35 0.12 7.08
C SER A 86 9.43 1.59 7.52
N ALA A 87 8.33 2.31 7.45
CA ALA A 87 8.26 3.69 7.95
C ALA A 87 8.47 3.76 9.46
N ILE A 88 7.87 2.85 10.23
CA ILE A 88 8.07 2.74 11.68
C ILE A 88 9.54 2.43 11.99
N GLU A 89 10.13 1.46 11.30
CA GLU A 89 11.54 1.11 11.47
C GLU A 89 12.47 2.29 11.18
N ALA A 90 12.20 3.03 10.11
CA ALA A 90 12.98 4.22 9.77
C ALA A 90 12.93 5.29 10.86
N VAL A 91 11.77 5.51 11.45
CA VAL A 91 11.61 6.47 12.57
C VAL A 91 12.34 5.97 13.81
N VAL A 92 12.20 4.71 14.16
CA VAL A 92 12.87 4.10 15.32
C VAL A 92 14.39 4.16 15.17
N ASP A 93 14.89 3.80 14.00
CA ASP A 93 16.35 3.82 13.74
C ASP A 93 16.92 5.24 13.72
N ARG A 94 16.12 6.24 13.33
CA ARG A 94 16.49 7.67 13.37
C ARG A 94 16.66 8.19 14.80
N ILE A 95 15.87 7.68 15.76
CA ILE A 95 15.93 8.10 17.17
C ILE A 95 17.28 7.73 17.78
N GLY A 96 17.85 6.56 17.45
CA GLY A 96 19.20 6.18 17.86
C GLY A 96 19.41 4.67 17.96
N PRO A 97 20.68 4.24 18.09
CA PRO A 97 21.02 2.82 18.20
C PRO A 97 20.79 2.24 19.60
N GLU A 98 20.33 3.04 20.56
CA GLU A 98 20.14 2.61 21.93
C GLU A 98 19.02 1.58 22.04
N LEU A 99 19.25 0.54 22.83
CA LEU A 99 18.25 -0.46 23.14
C LEU A 99 17.22 0.12 24.10
N HIS A 100 16.09 0.56 23.56
CA HIS A 100 14.99 1.08 24.35
C HIS A 100 13.79 0.14 24.26
N PRO A 101 13.10 -0.18 25.39
CA PRO A 101 11.96 -1.10 25.38
C PRO A 101 10.82 -0.67 24.46
N LEU A 102 10.55 0.63 24.34
CA LEU A 102 9.52 1.16 23.44
C LEU A 102 9.92 1.05 21.97
N SER A 103 11.19 1.22 21.65
CA SER A 103 11.70 1.03 20.29
C SER A 103 11.56 -0.42 19.85
N GLY A 104 11.93 -1.35 20.72
CA GLY A 104 11.73 -2.79 20.47
C GLY A 104 10.27 -3.15 20.31
N ARG A 105 9.40 -2.64 21.16
CA ARG A 105 7.95 -2.86 21.07
C ARG A 105 7.38 -2.31 19.76
N ALA A 106 7.78 -1.13 19.32
CA ALA A 106 7.31 -0.56 18.07
C ALA A 106 7.67 -1.44 16.87
N LYS A 107 8.90 -1.94 16.82
CA LYS A 107 9.35 -2.87 15.77
C LYS A 107 8.57 -4.20 15.81
N ASP A 108 8.35 -4.75 17.00
CA ASP A 108 7.60 -5.99 17.17
C ASP A 108 6.14 -5.84 16.74
N LEU A 109 5.51 -4.71 17.04
CA LEU A 109 4.13 -4.40 16.61
C LEU A 109 4.04 -4.26 15.10
N GLY A 110 5.01 -3.60 14.47
CA GLY A 110 5.07 -3.50 13.01
C GLY A 110 5.21 -4.87 12.35
N SER A 111 6.09 -5.71 12.87
CA SER A 111 6.27 -7.08 12.40
C SER A 111 5.00 -7.94 12.60
N ALA A 112 4.32 -7.79 13.73
CA ALA A 112 3.04 -8.46 13.99
C ALA A 112 1.96 -8.05 12.99
N ALA A 113 1.91 -6.77 12.60
CA ALA A 113 0.98 -6.29 11.58
C ALA A 113 1.25 -6.94 10.22
N VAL A 114 2.50 -7.05 9.81
CA VAL A 114 2.89 -7.78 8.57
C VAL A 114 2.46 -9.25 8.66
N PHE A 115 2.69 -9.89 9.78
CA PHE A 115 2.29 -11.28 10.00
C PHE A 115 0.78 -11.50 9.84
N ILE A 116 -0.05 -10.61 10.41
CA ILE A 116 -1.50 -10.66 10.25
C ILE A 116 -1.90 -10.45 8.77
N ALA A 117 -1.26 -9.51 8.08
CA ALA A 117 -1.52 -9.29 6.65
C ALA A 117 -1.18 -10.52 5.80
N MET A 118 -0.10 -11.23 6.14
CA MET A 118 0.25 -12.50 5.49
C MET A 118 -0.80 -13.58 5.74
N ILE A 119 -1.35 -13.67 6.94
CA ILE A 119 -2.46 -14.59 7.24
C ILE A 119 -3.69 -14.25 6.40
N ILE A 120 -4.05 -12.98 6.29
CA ILE A 120 -5.17 -12.52 5.47
C ILE A 120 -4.96 -12.93 4.01
N LEU A 121 -3.77 -12.71 3.47
CA LEU A 121 -3.41 -13.14 2.11
C LEU A 121 -3.58 -14.65 1.95
N GLY A 122 -2.99 -15.43 2.83
CA GLY A 122 -3.03 -16.89 2.79
C GLY A 122 -4.44 -17.45 2.86
N VAL A 123 -5.24 -16.96 3.80
CA VAL A 123 -6.65 -17.39 3.97
C VAL A 123 -7.49 -17.01 2.75
N THR A 124 -7.35 -15.79 2.26
CA THR A 124 -8.10 -15.30 1.10
C THR A 124 -7.81 -16.16 -0.15
N TRP A 125 -6.55 -16.40 -0.43
CA TRP A 125 -6.15 -17.18 -1.59
C TRP A 125 -6.49 -18.67 -1.45
N LEU A 126 -6.33 -19.23 -0.26
CA LEU A 126 -6.68 -20.62 0.00
C LEU A 126 -8.17 -20.89 -0.17
N LEU A 127 -9.02 -19.98 0.30
CA LEU A 127 -10.48 -20.16 0.25
C LEU A 127 -11.09 -19.78 -1.09
N ILE A 128 -10.49 -18.85 -1.83
CA ILE A 128 -11.05 -18.34 -3.09
C ILE A 128 -10.32 -18.91 -4.31
N ALA A 129 -9.01 -18.76 -4.36
CA ALA A 129 -8.24 -19.12 -5.56
C ALA A 129 -7.99 -20.62 -5.67
N ALA A 130 -7.72 -21.31 -4.58
CA ALA A 130 -7.41 -22.74 -4.63
C ALA A 130 -8.58 -23.58 -5.18
N PRO A 131 -9.85 -23.41 -4.76
CA PRO A 131 -10.97 -24.11 -5.36
C PRO A 131 -11.16 -23.78 -6.85
N ALA A 132 -10.96 -22.51 -7.24
CA ALA A 132 -11.07 -22.08 -8.63
C ALA A 132 -10.00 -22.72 -9.51
N LEU A 133 -8.76 -22.81 -9.04
CA LEU A 133 -7.66 -23.47 -9.74
C LEU A 133 -7.91 -24.98 -9.89
N LEU A 134 -8.39 -25.63 -8.84
CA LEU A 134 -8.71 -27.05 -8.86
C LEU A 134 -9.82 -27.34 -9.87
N SER A 135 -10.83 -26.49 -9.98
CA SER A 135 -11.90 -26.66 -10.96
C SER A 135 -11.39 -26.56 -12.40
N LEU A 136 -10.38 -25.74 -12.65
CA LEU A 136 -9.75 -25.62 -13.97
C LEU A 136 -8.92 -26.85 -14.35
N ILE A 137 -8.31 -27.50 -13.38
CA ILE A 137 -7.47 -28.69 -13.61
C ILE A 137 -8.33 -29.94 -13.85
N HIS A 138 -9.53 -30.01 -13.26
CA HIS A 138 -10.45 -31.15 -13.39
C HIS A 138 -11.37 -31.09 -14.65
N ILE A 139 -11.23 -30.08 -15.44
CA ILE A 139 -11.88 -30.01 -16.75
C ILE A 139 -11.01 -30.72 -17.78
#